data_5104d937debe90417c13e4ec36cd549c
#
_entry.id   5104d937debe90417c13e4ec36cd549c
#
_cell.length_a   1.000
_cell.length_b   1.000
_cell.length_c   1.000
_cell.angle_alpha   90.00
_cell.angle_beta   90.00
_cell.angle_gamma   90.00
#
_symmetry.space_group_name_H-M   'P 1'
#
loop_
_entity.id
_entity.type
_entity.pdbx_description
1 polymer ?
#
loop_
_entity_poly.entity_id
_entity_poly.type
_entity_poly.pdbx_seq_one_letter_code
_entity_poly.pdbx_strand_id
1 'polypeptide(L)'
;MERVNAICRHALWRESVDEIARLEQDRAFCRHDRAHFLDVARLAYIENLERGLGVDKELIYAAALLHDIGRHLQYTQNIPHDEAGAQLAEIIMADCGFLPAERAEVTQAILQHRGDGDRSRDGLAALLYRADKASRMCLFCTAEPECNWSREKKNMTIRA
;
A
#
# COMPACT_ATOMS: atom_id res chain seq x y z
N MET A 1 -17.44 -0.12 -4.91
CA MET A 1 -16.50 -1.10 -4.27
C MET A 1 -16.47 -2.46 -4.97
N GLU A 2 -17.29 -2.71 -5.99
CA GLU A 2 -17.30 -3.99 -6.71
C GLU A 2 -15.99 -4.26 -7.44
N ARG A 3 -15.44 -3.25 -8.12
CA ARG A 3 -14.13 -3.32 -8.79
C ARG A 3 -12.98 -3.61 -7.80
N VAL A 4 -13.02 -3.05 -6.60
CA VAL A 4 -12.06 -3.34 -5.52
C VAL A 4 -12.16 -4.79 -5.06
N ASN A 5 -13.38 -5.32 -4.92
CA ASN A 5 -13.58 -6.73 -4.60
C ASN A 5 -13.09 -7.65 -5.73
N ALA A 6 -13.17 -7.19 -6.99
CA ALA A 6 -12.61 -7.92 -8.13
C ALA A 6 -11.07 -7.99 -8.04
N ILE A 7 -10.38 -6.92 -7.63
CA ILE A 7 -8.93 -6.94 -7.35
C ILE A 7 -8.59 -8.06 -6.35
N CYS A 8 -9.30 -8.14 -5.22
CA CYS A 8 -9.03 -9.17 -4.20
C CYS A 8 -9.28 -10.61 -4.70
N ARG A 9 -10.09 -10.80 -5.74
CA ARG A 9 -10.36 -12.10 -6.37
C ARG A 9 -9.44 -12.39 -7.55
N HIS A 10 -8.72 -11.40 -8.05
CA HIS A 10 -7.85 -11.54 -9.23
C HIS A 10 -6.69 -12.49 -8.95
N ALA A 11 -6.40 -13.40 -9.90
CA ALA A 11 -5.38 -14.44 -9.73
C ALA A 11 -4.00 -13.84 -9.43
N LEU A 12 -3.53 -12.87 -10.23
CA LEU A 12 -2.24 -12.23 -10.02
C LEU A 12 -2.12 -11.53 -8.65
N TRP A 13 -3.20 -10.91 -8.15
CA TRP A 13 -3.19 -10.29 -6.83
C TRP A 13 -3.01 -11.33 -5.73
N ARG A 14 -3.79 -12.43 -5.81
CA ARG A 14 -3.74 -13.52 -4.82
C ARG A 14 -2.38 -14.20 -4.81
N GLU A 15 -1.85 -14.54 -5.97
CA GLU A 15 -0.54 -15.15 -6.13
C GLU A 15 0.57 -14.25 -5.56
N SER A 16 0.56 -12.94 -5.87
CA SER A 16 1.51 -11.98 -5.33
C SER A 16 1.46 -11.90 -3.80
N VAL A 17 0.27 -11.80 -3.23
CA VAL A 17 0.08 -11.68 -1.78
C VAL A 17 0.45 -12.98 -1.05
N ASP A 18 0.12 -14.15 -1.62
CA ASP A 18 0.47 -15.44 -1.05
C ASP A 18 1.99 -15.66 -1.09
N GLU A 19 2.65 -15.25 -2.17
CA GLU A 19 4.11 -15.33 -2.30
C GLU A 19 4.82 -14.36 -1.35
N ILE A 20 4.31 -13.14 -1.15
CA ILE A 20 4.83 -12.21 -0.13
C ILE A 20 4.73 -12.84 1.26
N ALA A 21 3.57 -13.41 1.60
CA ALA A 21 3.36 -14.05 2.89
C ALA A 21 4.34 -15.21 3.12
N ARG A 22 4.62 -16.01 2.09
CA ARG A 22 5.59 -17.10 2.13
C ARG A 22 7.03 -16.58 2.35
N LEU A 23 7.41 -15.53 1.63
CA LEU A 23 8.77 -14.95 1.69
C LEU A 23 9.02 -14.17 2.99
N GLU A 24 7.96 -13.68 3.62
CA GLU A 24 8.03 -12.96 4.89
C GLU A 24 7.68 -13.83 6.11
N GLN A 25 7.59 -15.16 5.96
CA GLN A 25 7.18 -16.07 7.05
C GLN A 25 8.03 -15.88 8.32
N ASP A 26 9.35 -15.74 8.17
CA ASP A 26 10.30 -15.59 9.28
C ASP A 26 10.72 -14.14 9.52
N ARG A 27 10.02 -13.18 8.90
CA ARG A 27 10.34 -11.76 9.04
C ARG A 27 9.99 -11.26 10.44
N ALA A 28 10.98 -10.74 11.16
CA ALA A 28 10.82 -10.20 12.50
C ALA A 28 10.10 -8.84 12.53
N PHE A 29 10.24 -8.03 11.47
CA PHE A 29 9.66 -6.69 11.36
C PHE A 29 8.29 -6.71 10.70
N CYS A 30 7.75 -5.51 10.45
CA CYS A 30 6.44 -5.33 9.82
C CYS A 30 6.29 -6.15 8.55
N ARG A 31 5.20 -6.91 8.45
CA ARG A 31 4.86 -7.72 7.28
C ARG A 31 3.94 -6.95 6.33
N HIS A 32 3.91 -7.41 5.07
CA HIS A 32 3.08 -6.83 4.02
C HIS A 32 1.96 -7.83 3.68
N ASP A 33 1.12 -8.09 4.67
CA ASP A 33 0.00 -9.02 4.60
C ASP A 33 -1.32 -8.30 4.23
N ARG A 34 -2.40 -9.08 4.12
CA ARG A 34 -3.73 -8.57 3.81
C ARG A 34 -4.25 -7.58 4.85
N ALA A 35 -3.87 -7.74 6.12
CA ALA A 35 -4.27 -6.83 7.19
C ALA A 35 -3.63 -5.47 6.97
N HIS A 36 -2.32 -5.45 6.68
CA HIS A 36 -1.61 -4.21 6.34
C HIS A 36 -2.25 -3.47 5.16
N PHE A 37 -2.55 -4.16 4.05
CA PHE A 37 -3.18 -3.51 2.89
C PHE A 37 -4.53 -2.87 3.22
N LEU A 38 -5.34 -3.57 4.04
CA LEU A 38 -6.63 -3.03 4.47
C LEU A 38 -6.50 -1.88 5.48
N ASP A 39 -5.51 -1.92 6.36
CA ASP A 39 -5.24 -0.83 7.30
C ASP A 39 -4.79 0.43 6.54
N VAL A 40 -3.90 0.30 5.56
CA VAL A 40 -3.52 1.39 4.67
C VAL A 40 -4.76 1.98 3.97
N ALA A 41 -5.63 1.13 3.41
CA ALA A 41 -6.84 1.60 2.73
C ALA A 41 -7.78 2.36 3.66
N ARG A 42 -8.01 1.85 4.87
CA ARG A 42 -8.90 2.45 5.87
C ARG A 42 -8.34 3.77 6.39
N LEU A 43 -7.06 3.82 6.75
CA LEU A 43 -6.40 5.04 7.23
C LEU A 43 -6.37 6.12 6.16
N ALA A 44 -6.05 5.77 4.91
CA ALA A 44 -6.10 6.71 3.80
C ALA A 44 -7.51 7.26 3.59
N TYR A 45 -8.54 6.40 3.68
CA TYR A 45 -9.91 6.84 3.51
C TYR A 45 -10.42 7.68 4.70
N ILE A 46 -10.02 7.37 5.93
CA ILE A 46 -10.32 8.21 7.10
C ILE A 46 -9.73 9.60 6.92
N GLU A 47 -8.44 9.70 6.60
CA GLU A 47 -7.78 10.99 6.36
C GLU A 47 -8.43 11.77 5.21
N ASN A 48 -8.81 11.08 4.12
CA ASN A 48 -9.53 11.69 3.00
C ASN A 48 -10.85 12.34 3.44
N LEU A 49 -11.61 11.67 4.31
CA LEU A 49 -12.87 12.19 4.85
C LEU A 49 -12.65 13.34 5.83
N GLU A 50 -11.73 13.19 6.78
CA GLU A 50 -11.45 14.20 7.81
C GLU A 50 -10.95 15.52 7.22
N ARG A 51 -10.14 15.42 6.16
CA ARG A 51 -9.57 16.59 5.48
C ARG A 51 -10.40 17.09 4.30
N GLY A 52 -11.47 16.39 3.93
CA GLY A 52 -12.34 16.77 2.80
C GLY A 52 -11.61 16.79 1.46
N LEU A 53 -10.66 15.85 1.21
CA LEU A 53 -9.81 15.87 0.03
C LEU A 53 -10.54 15.45 -1.25
N GLY A 54 -11.67 14.75 -1.15
CA GLY A 54 -12.52 14.38 -2.28
C GLY A 54 -11.94 13.31 -3.20
N VAL A 55 -10.90 12.59 -2.78
CA VAL A 55 -10.33 11.48 -3.55
C VAL A 55 -11.32 10.31 -3.60
N ASP A 56 -11.49 9.71 -4.78
CA ASP A 56 -12.43 8.60 -4.95
C ASP A 56 -12.09 7.40 -4.06
N LYS A 57 -13.10 6.85 -3.40
CA LYS A 57 -12.94 5.74 -2.46
C LYS A 57 -12.38 4.48 -3.13
N GLU A 58 -12.84 4.13 -4.33
CA GLU A 58 -12.35 2.93 -5.04
C GLU A 58 -10.89 3.08 -5.43
N LEU A 59 -10.45 4.30 -5.80
CA LEU A 59 -9.04 4.57 -6.12
C LEU A 59 -8.14 4.47 -4.89
N ILE A 60 -8.59 4.98 -3.74
CA ILE A 60 -7.86 4.84 -2.46
C ILE A 60 -7.66 3.37 -2.12
N TYR A 61 -8.72 2.57 -2.17
CA TYR A 61 -8.65 1.14 -1.85
C TYR A 61 -7.83 0.37 -2.89
N ALA A 62 -7.96 0.69 -4.18
CA ALA A 62 -7.16 0.06 -5.23
C ALA A 62 -5.67 0.35 -5.03
N ALA A 63 -5.30 1.61 -4.80
CA ALA A 63 -3.91 1.99 -4.53
C ALA A 63 -3.35 1.26 -3.32
N ALA A 64 -4.09 1.21 -2.21
CA ALA A 64 -3.67 0.54 -1.00
C ALA A 64 -3.51 -0.98 -1.16
N LEU A 65 -4.41 -1.66 -1.89
CA LEU A 65 -4.33 -3.10 -2.14
C LEU A 65 -3.20 -3.48 -3.10
N LEU A 66 -2.73 -2.52 -3.91
CA LEU A 66 -1.78 -2.79 -4.99
C LEU A 66 -0.37 -2.23 -4.73
N HIS A 67 -0.17 -1.34 -3.74
CA HIS A 67 1.09 -0.60 -3.61
C HIS A 67 2.32 -1.48 -3.35
N ASP A 68 2.16 -2.55 -2.63
CA ASP A 68 3.25 -3.43 -2.20
C ASP A 68 3.24 -4.82 -2.84
N ILE A 69 2.32 -5.11 -3.79
CA ILE A 69 2.23 -6.44 -4.43
C ILE A 69 3.49 -6.82 -5.23
N GLY A 70 4.29 -5.85 -5.64
CA GLY A 70 5.58 -6.07 -6.31
C GLY A 70 6.71 -6.59 -5.40
N ARG A 71 6.50 -6.67 -4.07
CA ARG A 71 7.55 -7.07 -3.12
C ARG A 71 8.10 -8.47 -3.37
N HIS A 72 7.28 -9.41 -3.79
CA HIS A 72 7.77 -10.75 -4.12
C HIS A 72 8.80 -10.72 -5.25
N LEU A 73 8.64 -9.84 -6.24
CA LEU A 73 9.62 -9.66 -7.32
C LEU A 73 10.88 -8.93 -6.84
N GLN A 74 10.76 -8.03 -5.88
CA GLN A 74 11.93 -7.43 -5.25
C GLN A 74 12.75 -8.46 -4.48
N TYR A 75 12.10 -9.38 -3.76
CA TYR A 75 12.79 -10.43 -3.00
C TYR A 75 13.44 -11.50 -3.89
N THR A 76 12.79 -11.86 -5.00
CA THR A 76 13.22 -12.97 -5.85
C THR A 76 14.07 -12.56 -7.05
N GLN A 77 13.86 -11.32 -7.57
CA GLN A 77 14.47 -10.85 -8.82
C GLN A 77 15.19 -9.51 -8.68
N ASN A 78 15.18 -8.92 -7.48
CA ASN A 78 15.78 -7.60 -7.20
C ASN A 78 15.18 -6.44 -8.05
N ILE A 79 13.93 -6.58 -8.50
CA ILE A 79 13.19 -5.51 -9.19
C ILE A 79 12.58 -4.60 -8.12
N PRO A 80 12.73 -3.26 -8.19
CA PRO A 80 12.10 -2.35 -7.24
C PRO A 80 10.60 -2.62 -7.12
N HIS A 81 10.09 -2.80 -5.90
CA HIS A 81 8.69 -3.25 -5.70
C HIS A 81 7.65 -2.23 -6.16
N ASP A 82 7.98 -0.95 -6.16
CA ASP A 82 7.16 0.13 -6.69
C ASP A 82 7.02 0.03 -8.21
N GLU A 83 8.11 -0.27 -8.94
CA GLU A 83 8.09 -0.48 -10.40
C GLU A 83 7.33 -1.76 -10.75
N ALA A 84 7.67 -2.88 -10.11
CA ALA A 84 6.97 -4.15 -10.31
C ALA A 84 5.49 -4.07 -9.92
N GLY A 85 5.20 -3.41 -8.80
CA GLY A 85 3.83 -3.18 -8.31
C GLY A 85 3.00 -2.35 -9.27
N ALA A 86 3.55 -1.29 -9.85
CA ALA A 86 2.86 -0.46 -10.82
C ALA A 86 2.51 -1.24 -12.11
N GLN A 87 3.41 -2.10 -12.59
CA GLN A 87 3.15 -2.96 -13.74
C GLN A 87 2.03 -3.98 -13.47
N LEU A 88 2.09 -4.66 -12.33
CA LEU A 88 1.04 -5.60 -11.92
C LEU A 88 -0.30 -4.88 -11.69
N ALA A 89 -0.29 -3.69 -11.08
CA ALA A 89 -1.47 -2.88 -10.85
C ALA A 89 -2.17 -2.49 -12.15
N GLU A 90 -1.42 -2.09 -13.18
CA GLU A 90 -1.97 -1.75 -14.51
C GLU A 90 -2.77 -2.92 -15.09
N ILE A 91 -2.21 -4.14 -15.04
CA ILE A 91 -2.87 -5.35 -15.56
C ILE A 91 -4.14 -5.66 -14.75
N ILE A 92 -4.00 -5.76 -13.43
CA ILE A 92 -5.10 -6.14 -12.53
C ILE A 92 -6.24 -5.14 -12.62
N MET A 93 -5.96 -3.84 -12.63
CA MET A 93 -6.99 -2.80 -12.71
C MET A 93 -7.68 -2.78 -14.07
N ALA A 94 -6.97 -3.04 -15.18
CA ALA A 94 -7.55 -3.15 -16.50
C ALA A 94 -8.58 -4.28 -16.54
N ASP A 95 -8.21 -5.46 -16.02
CA ASP A 95 -9.10 -6.64 -15.97
C ASP A 95 -10.29 -6.43 -15.00
N CYS A 96 -10.13 -5.58 -13.99
CA CYS A 96 -11.18 -5.21 -13.03
C CYS A 96 -12.07 -4.03 -13.49
N GLY A 97 -11.87 -3.51 -14.72
CA GLY A 97 -12.74 -2.50 -15.32
C GLY A 97 -12.47 -1.06 -14.86
N PHE A 98 -11.26 -0.75 -14.39
CA PHE A 98 -10.86 0.63 -14.14
C PHE A 98 -10.51 1.35 -15.44
N LEU A 99 -10.91 2.63 -15.54
CA LEU A 99 -10.63 3.46 -16.71
C LEU A 99 -9.14 3.77 -16.84
N PRO A 100 -8.63 4.06 -18.06
CA PRO A 100 -7.22 4.40 -18.26
C PRO A 100 -6.71 5.53 -17.37
N ALA A 101 -7.50 6.58 -17.14
CA ALA A 101 -7.13 7.69 -16.27
C ALA A 101 -7.02 7.27 -14.81
N GLU A 102 -7.93 6.40 -14.32
CA GLU A 102 -7.90 5.86 -12.95
C GLU A 102 -6.68 4.97 -12.74
N ARG A 103 -6.34 4.13 -13.71
CA ARG A 103 -5.14 3.29 -13.67
C ARG A 103 -3.88 4.12 -13.64
N ALA A 104 -3.78 5.16 -14.46
CA ALA A 104 -2.65 6.07 -14.48
C ALA A 104 -2.46 6.78 -13.13
N GLU A 105 -3.54 7.23 -12.48
CA GLU A 105 -3.49 7.86 -11.17
C GLU A 105 -2.99 6.89 -10.09
N VAL A 106 -3.51 5.66 -10.06
CA VAL A 106 -3.11 4.65 -9.06
C VAL A 106 -1.67 4.18 -9.30
N THR A 107 -1.27 3.90 -10.54
CA THR A 107 0.12 3.50 -10.84
C THR A 107 1.12 4.60 -10.51
N GLN A 108 0.76 5.86 -10.76
CA GLN A 108 1.59 6.99 -10.35
C GLN A 108 1.71 7.10 -8.83
N ALA A 109 0.62 6.87 -8.09
CA ALA A 109 0.66 6.86 -6.63
C ALA A 109 1.54 5.72 -6.10
N ILE A 110 1.50 4.54 -6.72
CA ILE A 110 2.36 3.41 -6.39
C ILE A 110 3.84 3.74 -6.63
N LEU A 111 4.19 4.33 -7.76
CA LEU A 111 5.57 4.74 -8.06
C LEU A 111 6.10 5.80 -7.09
N GLN A 112 5.23 6.63 -6.52
CA GLN A 112 5.59 7.73 -5.61
C GLN A 112 5.51 7.37 -4.12
N HIS A 113 5.01 6.19 -3.74
CA HIS A 113 4.83 5.86 -2.32
C HIS A 113 6.15 5.62 -1.57
N ARG A 114 7.28 5.53 -2.30
CA ARG A 114 8.64 5.46 -1.74
C ARG A 114 9.34 6.80 -1.81
N GLY A 115 10.24 7.03 -0.86
CA GLY A 115 11.12 8.21 -0.87
C GLY A 115 10.55 9.41 -0.12
N ASP A 116 11.17 10.56 -0.37
CA ASP A 116 10.87 11.84 0.30
C ASP A 116 9.96 12.75 -0.54
N GLY A 117 9.03 12.16 -1.30
CA GLY A 117 8.06 12.93 -2.08
C GLY A 117 7.36 14.01 -1.25
N ASP A 118 6.88 15.05 -1.91
CA ASP A 118 6.23 16.19 -1.24
C ASP A 118 4.99 15.73 -0.44
N ARG A 119 5.21 15.54 0.86
CA ARG A 119 4.21 15.03 1.83
C ARG A 119 3.15 16.08 2.18
N SER A 120 3.39 17.34 1.79
CA SER A 120 2.47 18.45 2.03
C SER A 120 1.36 18.52 0.97
N ARG A 121 1.52 17.82 -0.16
CA ARG A 121 0.53 17.80 -1.23
C ARG A 121 -0.68 16.98 -0.84
N ASP A 122 -1.82 17.40 -1.36
CA ASP A 122 -3.06 16.65 -1.32
C ASP A 122 -3.15 15.73 -2.56
N GLY A 123 -3.88 14.62 -2.43
CA GLY A 123 -4.10 13.66 -3.50
C GLY A 123 -3.73 12.22 -3.14
N LEU A 124 -3.99 11.30 -4.05
CA LEU A 124 -3.90 9.86 -3.83
C LEU A 124 -2.50 9.40 -3.39
N ALA A 125 -1.45 9.89 -4.05
CA ALA A 125 -0.06 9.49 -3.72
C ALA A 125 0.35 9.90 -2.30
N ALA A 126 0.00 11.11 -1.88
CA ALA A 126 0.30 11.60 -0.55
C ALA A 126 -0.52 10.88 0.54
N LEU A 127 -1.80 10.59 0.27
CA LEU A 127 -2.64 9.76 1.14
C LEU A 127 -2.05 8.37 1.32
N LEU A 128 -1.70 7.71 0.22
CA LEU A 128 -1.10 6.37 0.23
C LEU A 128 0.19 6.34 1.05
N TYR A 129 1.08 7.30 0.82
CA TYR A 129 2.35 7.40 1.56
C TYR A 129 2.12 7.53 3.07
N ARG A 130 1.26 8.49 3.49
CA ARG A 130 1.02 8.74 4.92
C ARG A 130 0.34 7.54 5.59
N ALA A 131 -0.67 6.96 4.93
CA ALA A 131 -1.40 5.81 5.43
C ALA A 131 -0.50 4.55 5.56
N ASP A 132 0.37 4.28 4.59
CA ASP A 132 1.33 3.18 4.70
C ASP A 132 2.22 3.33 5.94
N LYS A 133 2.73 4.54 6.20
CA LYS A 133 3.55 4.78 7.41
C LYS A 133 2.72 4.71 8.69
N ALA A 134 1.50 5.25 8.69
CA ALA A 134 0.61 5.26 9.85
C ALA A 134 0.08 3.87 10.23
N SER A 135 -0.03 2.94 9.25
CA SER A 135 -0.53 1.57 9.48
C SER A 135 0.38 0.70 10.36
N ARG A 136 1.62 1.14 10.60
CA ARG A 136 2.60 0.33 11.35
C ARG A 136 2.31 0.36 12.85
N MET A 137 2.15 -0.81 13.46
CA MET A 137 1.79 -1.01 14.87
C MET A 137 3.03 -0.97 15.79
N CYS A 138 3.86 0.08 15.70
CA CYS A 138 5.13 0.15 16.44
C CYS A 138 4.96 0.08 17.95
N LEU A 139 3.89 0.67 18.50
CA LEU A 139 3.57 0.64 19.94
C LEU A 139 3.44 -0.79 20.49
N PHE A 140 3.01 -1.75 19.67
CA PHE A 140 2.79 -3.15 20.06
C PHE A 140 3.80 -4.11 19.43
N CYS A 141 4.84 -3.58 18.76
CA CYS A 141 5.79 -4.40 18.03
C CYS A 141 6.86 -4.96 18.96
N THR A 142 6.97 -6.28 19.05
CA THR A 142 8.00 -6.94 19.87
C THR A 142 9.41 -6.72 19.33
N ALA A 143 9.57 -6.47 18.04
CA ALA A 143 10.85 -6.15 17.39
C ALA A 143 11.16 -4.64 17.38
N GLU A 144 10.38 -3.82 18.10
CA GLU A 144 10.57 -2.35 18.14
C GLU A 144 11.99 -1.94 18.55
N PRO A 145 12.63 -2.54 19.58
CA PRO A 145 13.98 -2.16 20.00
C PRO A 145 15.07 -2.38 18.93
N GLU A 146 14.87 -3.38 18.05
CA GLU A 146 15.81 -3.74 16.99
C GLU A 146 15.47 -3.07 15.64
N CYS A 147 14.35 -2.34 15.58
CA CYS A 147 13.87 -1.71 14.35
C CYS A 147 14.75 -0.50 13.99
N ASN A 148 15.19 -0.46 12.72
CA ASN A 148 16.04 0.58 12.19
C ASN A 148 15.33 1.92 11.89
N TRP A 149 14.00 1.99 12.08
CA TRP A 149 13.29 3.27 12.00
C TRP A 149 13.69 4.19 13.14
N SER A 150 13.92 5.46 12.83
CA SER A 150 14.15 6.46 13.87
C SER A 150 12.92 6.60 14.78
N ARG A 151 13.12 7.11 15.99
CA ARG A 151 12.04 7.26 16.98
C ARG A 151 10.89 8.14 16.45
N GLU A 152 11.19 9.13 15.64
CA GLU A 152 10.23 10.06 15.04
C GLU A 152 9.38 9.39 13.95
N LYS A 153 9.90 8.32 13.32
CA LYS A 153 9.18 7.54 12.30
C LYS A 153 8.31 6.44 12.91
N LYS A 154 8.59 6.03 14.14
CA LYS A 154 7.84 4.97 14.82
C LYS A 154 6.50 5.48 15.33
N ASN A 155 5.44 4.72 15.12
CA ASN A 155 4.10 5.02 15.64
C ASN A 155 3.99 4.56 17.10
N MET A 156 4.51 5.38 18.03
CA MET A 156 4.49 5.09 19.47
C MET A 156 3.21 5.59 20.17
N THR A 157 2.26 6.13 19.41
CA THR A 157 0.93 6.55 19.86
C THR A 157 -0.11 6.14 18.84
N ILE A 158 -1.32 5.84 19.29
CA ILE A 158 -2.46 5.55 18.39
C ILE A 158 -2.85 6.84 17.67
N ARG A 159 -2.97 6.73 16.36
CA ARG A 159 -3.47 7.80 15.47
C ARG A 159 -4.55 7.19 14.57
N ALA A 160 -5.60 7.94 14.35
CA ALA A 160 -6.59 7.62 13.32
C ALA A 160 -6.19 8.29 12.02
#